data_5ff8660701220edbd338c0a798d215cb
#
_entry.id   5ff8660701220edbd338c0a798d215cb
#
_cell.length_a   1.000
_cell.length_b   1.000
_cell.length_c   1.000
_cell.angle_alpha   90.00
_cell.angle_beta   90.00
_cell.angle_gamma   90.00
#
_symmetry.space_group_name_H-M   'P 1'
#
loop_
_entity.id
_entity.type
_entity.pdbx_description
1 polymer ?
#
loop_
_entity_poly.entity_id
_entity_poly.type
_entity_poly.pdbx_seq_one_letter_code
_entity_poly.pdbx_strand_id
1 'polypeptide(L)'
;VVLLDGLTVPRWQQRLIELLRATPGAELVAVVVNTSPEVPRRTLRGRIKGGLPVAGYALFSKIDAARNLRRCPNMEPVLLRDEIEGVPRLQELPRRTQFSDYFSDATLEELRKLEPDYLLRLGFRILRGPVLSCASRGVLSFHHGDPAENRGMPS
;
A
#
# COMPACT_ATOMS: atom_id res chain seq x y z
N VAL A 1 -5.03 12.30 -3.32
CA VAL A 1 -5.32 11.37 -2.21
C VAL A 1 -4.28 10.27 -2.19
N VAL A 2 -3.82 9.85 -1.00
CA VAL A 2 -2.87 8.74 -0.83
C VAL A 2 -3.58 7.54 -0.19
N LEU A 3 -3.36 6.33 -0.75
CA LEU A 3 -3.93 5.07 -0.28
C LEU A 3 -2.84 4.25 0.41
N LEU A 4 -3.04 3.89 1.69
CA LEU A 4 -2.05 3.22 2.55
C LEU A 4 -2.59 1.91 3.13
N ASP A 5 -1.71 0.92 3.35
CA ASP A 5 -2.07 -0.32 4.07
C ASP A 5 -2.10 -0.15 5.60
N GLY A 6 -1.69 1.01 6.11
CA GLY A 6 -1.66 1.37 7.51
C GLY A 6 -0.90 2.67 7.71
N LEU A 7 -0.80 3.13 8.94
CA LEU A 7 -0.03 4.34 9.27
C LEU A 7 1.46 4.06 9.52
N THR A 8 1.84 2.81 9.71
CA THR A 8 3.26 2.41 9.74
C THR A 8 3.67 2.01 8.34
N VAL A 9 4.54 2.80 7.75
CA VAL A 9 4.96 2.69 6.35
C VAL A 9 6.49 2.61 6.23
N PRO A 10 7.05 2.09 5.12
CA PRO A 10 8.47 2.23 4.85
C PRO A 10 8.87 3.71 4.76
N ARG A 11 10.06 4.06 5.23
CA ARG A 11 10.59 5.45 5.24
C ARG A 11 10.52 6.14 3.86
N TRP A 12 10.67 5.41 2.77
CA TRP A 12 10.54 6.00 1.43
C TRP A 12 9.13 6.52 1.13
N GLN A 13 8.08 5.88 1.68
CA GLN A 13 6.70 6.38 1.55
C GLN A 13 6.48 7.63 2.38
N GLN A 14 7.02 7.68 3.60
CA GLN A 14 7.04 8.90 4.43
C GLN A 14 7.67 10.04 3.63
N ARG A 15 8.89 9.81 3.10
CA ARG A 15 9.61 10.81 2.32
C ARG A 15 8.84 11.27 1.08
N LEU A 16 8.13 10.37 0.42
CA LEU A 16 7.27 10.71 -0.72
C LEU A 16 6.13 11.63 -0.30
N ILE A 17 5.48 11.36 0.84
CA ILE A 17 4.40 12.21 1.36
C ILE A 17 4.93 13.60 1.75
N GLU A 18 6.10 13.68 2.40
CA GLU A 18 6.78 14.94 2.69
C GLU A 18 7.04 15.76 1.41
N LEU A 19 7.56 15.09 0.37
CA LEU A 19 7.83 15.74 -0.92
C LEU A 19 6.55 16.23 -1.60
N LEU A 20 5.47 15.44 -1.56
CA LEU A 20 4.16 15.87 -2.08
C LEU A 20 3.68 17.14 -1.38
N ARG A 21 3.77 17.18 -0.04
CA ARG A 21 3.37 18.37 0.73
C ARG A 21 4.25 19.59 0.51
N ALA A 22 5.51 19.37 0.21
CA ALA A 22 6.47 20.44 -0.09
C ALA A 22 6.43 20.94 -1.55
N THR A 23 5.74 20.21 -2.43
CA THR A 23 5.68 20.54 -3.86
C THR A 23 4.63 21.62 -4.13
N PRO A 24 5.00 22.79 -4.67
CA PRO A 24 4.05 23.81 -5.05
C PRO A 24 3.01 23.28 -6.05
N GLY A 25 1.73 23.56 -5.78
CA GLY A 25 0.61 23.10 -6.61
C GLY A 25 0.17 21.65 -6.39
N ALA A 26 0.81 20.94 -5.46
CA ALA A 26 0.34 19.64 -5.00
C ALA A 26 -0.30 19.76 -3.61
N GLU A 27 -1.49 19.20 -3.46
CA GLU A 27 -2.21 19.18 -2.18
C GLU A 27 -2.57 17.76 -1.78
N LEU A 28 -2.27 17.40 -0.54
CA LEU A 28 -2.69 16.13 0.05
C LEU A 28 -4.07 16.31 0.71
N VAL A 29 -5.13 16.09 -0.06
CA VAL A 29 -6.52 16.36 0.38
C VAL A 29 -7.08 15.29 1.32
N ALA A 30 -6.59 14.05 1.25
CA ALA A 30 -6.96 12.98 2.18
C ALA A 30 -5.99 11.81 2.13
N VAL A 31 -6.04 10.99 3.19
CA VAL A 31 -5.38 9.68 3.27
C VAL A 31 -6.45 8.61 3.49
N VAL A 32 -6.46 7.56 2.67
CA VAL A 32 -7.30 6.38 2.87
C VAL A 32 -6.46 5.27 3.49
N VAL A 33 -6.85 4.81 4.66
CA VAL A 33 -6.12 3.80 5.43
C VAL A 33 -6.88 2.47 5.37
N ASN A 34 -6.22 1.44 4.92
CA ASN A 34 -6.74 0.08 4.91
C ASN A 34 -6.84 -0.46 6.34
N THR A 35 -8.05 -0.81 6.76
CA THR A 35 -8.33 -1.36 8.10
C THR A 35 -8.51 -2.87 8.08
N SER A 36 -8.22 -3.53 6.98
CA SER A 36 -8.31 -4.98 6.90
C SER A 36 -7.41 -5.63 7.96
N PRO A 37 -7.90 -6.62 8.67
CA PRO A 37 -7.05 -7.38 9.58
C PRO A 37 -5.87 -7.96 8.81
N GLU A 38 -4.68 -7.86 9.39
CA GLU A 38 -3.52 -8.55 8.84
C GLU A 38 -3.87 -10.02 8.66
N VAL A 39 -3.70 -10.53 7.44
CA VAL A 39 -3.89 -11.97 7.20
C VAL A 39 -2.89 -12.71 8.10
N PRO A 40 -3.35 -13.55 9.03
CA PRO A 40 -2.45 -14.27 9.91
C PRO A 40 -1.40 -14.97 9.05
N ARG A 41 -0.13 -14.66 9.30
CA ARG A 41 0.97 -15.37 8.63
C ARG A 41 0.71 -16.87 8.80
N ARG A 42 0.63 -17.60 7.71
CA ARG A 42 0.38 -19.05 7.68
C ARG A 42 1.02 -19.71 8.90
N THR A 43 0.21 -20.39 9.71
CA THR A 43 0.68 -21.07 10.90
C THR A 43 1.83 -22.03 10.56
N LEU A 44 2.70 -22.29 11.52
CA LEU A 44 3.85 -23.21 11.34
C LEU A 44 3.42 -24.56 10.72
N ARG A 45 2.23 -25.06 11.10
CA ARG A 45 1.60 -26.26 10.52
C ARG A 45 1.31 -26.15 9.02
N GLY A 46 0.88 -24.98 8.53
CA GLY A 46 0.65 -24.74 7.10
C GLY A 46 1.93 -24.63 6.28
N ARG A 47 3.06 -24.30 6.95
CA ARG A 47 4.40 -24.27 6.34
C ARG A 47 5.02 -25.65 6.21
N ILE A 48 4.78 -26.53 7.19
CA ILE A 48 5.31 -27.92 7.18
C ILE A 48 4.66 -28.75 6.07
N LYS A 49 3.38 -28.51 5.74
CA LYS A 49 2.71 -29.18 4.61
C LYS A 49 3.29 -28.85 3.22
N GLY A 50 4.07 -27.77 3.10
CA GLY A 50 4.75 -27.36 1.86
C GLY A 50 6.13 -27.98 1.63
N GLY A 51 6.65 -28.78 2.58
CA GLY A 51 7.95 -29.44 2.48
C GLY A 51 9.18 -28.56 2.75
N LEU A 52 10.36 -29.18 2.74
CA LEU A 52 11.67 -28.55 2.99
C LEU A 52 11.94 -27.27 2.13
N PRO A 53 11.57 -27.20 0.84
CA PRO A 53 11.83 -26.01 0.03
C PRO A 53 11.16 -24.76 0.57
N VAL A 54 9.93 -24.86 1.10
CA VAL A 54 9.17 -23.72 1.65
C VAL A 54 9.77 -23.24 2.97
N ALA A 55 10.29 -24.16 3.80
CA ALA A 55 10.97 -23.80 5.05
C ALA A 55 12.31 -23.10 4.77
N GLY A 56 13.08 -23.58 3.79
CA GLY A 56 14.31 -22.95 3.32
C GLY A 56 14.10 -21.55 2.79
N TYR A 57 13.10 -21.37 1.93
CA TYR A 57 12.72 -20.04 1.41
C TYR A 57 12.25 -19.08 2.53
N ALA A 58 11.48 -19.58 3.50
CA ALA A 58 11.02 -18.76 4.62
C ALA A 58 12.18 -18.33 5.55
N LEU A 59 13.20 -19.15 5.72
CA LEU A 59 14.41 -18.78 6.46
C LEU A 59 15.25 -17.79 5.66
N PHE A 60 15.49 -18.08 4.38
CA PHE A 60 16.21 -17.18 3.47
C PHE A 60 15.56 -15.81 3.43
N SER A 61 14.24 -15.72 3.23
CA SER A 61 13.53 -14.43 3.16
C SER A 61 13.60 -13.64 4.46
N LYS A 62 13.69 -14.27 5.62
CA LYS A 62 13.90 -13.58 6.90
C LYS A 62 15.32 -13.01 7.03
N ILE A 63 16.32 -13.80 6.63
CA ILE A 63 17.73 -13.36 6.65
C ILE A 63 17.93 -12.24 5.66
N ASP A 64 17.36 -12.37 4.47
CA ASP A 64 17.43 -11.38 3.40
C ASP A 64 16.72 -10.09 3.80
N ALA A 65 15.52 -10.15 4.36
CA ALA A 65 14.81 -8.99 4.89
C ALA A 65 15.62 -8.27 5.99
N ALA A 66 16.22 -9.03 6.93
CA ALA A 66 17.06 -8.45 7.99
C ALA A 66 18.35 -7.80 7.43
N ARG A 67 18.95 -8.40 6.38
CA ARG A 67 20.10 -7.82 5.70
C ARG A 67 19.73 -6.58 4.88
N ASN A 68 18.60 -6.62 4.19
CA ASN A 68 18.12 -5.51 3.36
C ASN A 68 17.68 -4.31 4.20
N LEU A 69 17.05 -4.50 5.36
CA LEU A 69 16.77 -3.43 6.30
C LEU A 69 18.04 -2.69 6.75
N ARG A 70 19.15 -3.42 6.96
CA ARG A 70 20.44 -2.80 7.30
C ARG A 70 21.10 -2.07 6.13
N ARG A 71 20.87 -2.54 4.89
CA ARG A 71 21.45 -1.98 3.66
C ARG A 71 20.60 -0.90 3.02
N CYS A 72 19.30 -0.92 3.28
CA CYS A 72 18.33 -0.01 2.70
C CYS A 72 17.55 0.73 3.81
N PRO A 73 18.11 1.78 4.42
CA PRO A 73 17.44 2.56 5.48
C PRO A 73 16.05 3.08 5.06
N ASN A 74 15.82 3.26 3.77
CA ASN A 74 14.54 3.67 3.22
C ASN A 74 13.41 2.64 3.39
N MET A 75 13.73 1.39 3.73
CA MET A 75 12.76 0.33 4.01
C MET A 75 12.40 0.22 5.50
N GLU A 76 13.04 1.01 6.35
CA GLU A 76 12.76 1.03 7.78
C GLU A 76 11.31 1.47 8.02
N PRO A 77 10.53 0.73 8.85
CA PRO A 77 9.16 1.10 9.17
C PRO A 77 9.14 2.36 10.04
N VAL A 78 8.33 3.32 9.65
CA VAL A 78 8.11 4.58 10.36
C VAL A 78 6.61 4.83 10.52
N LEU A 79 6.22 5.44 11.63
CA LEU A 79 4.83 5.82 11.87
C LEU A 79 4.59 7.23 11.35
N LEU A 80 3.68 7.36 10.40
CA LEU A 80 3.22 8.66 9.91
C LEU A 80 2.46 9.41 11.01
N ARG A 81 2.84 10.64 11.28
CA ARG A 81 2.21 11.56 12.25
C ARG A 81 2.13 12.95 11.67
N ASP A 82 3.25 13.66 11.65
CA ASP A 82 3.36 15.05 11.24
C ASP A 82 3.10 15.21 9.72
N GLU A 83 3.48 14.19 8.94
CA GLU A 83 3.30 14.18 7.48
C GLU A 83 1.83 14.16 7.05
N ILE A 84 0.94 13.72 7.94
CA ILE A 84 -0.50 13.65 7.69
C ILE A 84 -1.30 14.45 8.74
N GLU A 85 -0.64 15.30 9.50
CA GLU A 85 -1.32 16.21 10.44
C GLU A 85 -2.22 17.18 9.69
N GLY A 86 -3.46 17.34 10.18
CA GLY A 86 -4.48 18.17 9.53
C GLY A 86 -5.10 17.58 8.27
N VAL A 87 -4.62 16.42 7.79
CA VAL A 87 -5.16 15.75 6.61
C VAL A 87 -6.31 14.82 6.99
N PRO A 88 -7.49 14.92 6.35
CA PRO A 88 -8.60 13.98 6.54
C PRO A 88 -8.19 12.53 6.36
N ARG A 89 -8.64 11.66 7.28
CA ARG A 89 -8.33 10.22 7.25
C ARG A 89 -9.60 9.43 7.06
N LEU A 90 -9.70 8.74 5.94
CA LEU A 90 -10.77 7.81 5.64
C LEU A 90 -10.30 6.39 5.99
N GLN A 91 -11.12 5.65 6.72
CA GLN A 91 -10.86 4.25 7.03
C GLN A 91 -11.60 3.38 6.05
N GLU A 92 -10.90 2.49 5.37
CA GLU A 92 -11.49 1.58 4.39
C GLU A 92 -11.26 0.12 4.78
N LEU A 93 -12.35 -0.63 4.86
CA LEU A 93 -12.34 -2.09 4.95
C LEU A 93 -12.75 -2.66 3.59
N PRO A 94 -11.80 -2.88 2.66
CA PRO A 94 -12.16 -3.28 1.31
C PRO A 94 -12.73 -4.69 1.28
N ARG A 95 -13.71 -4.91 0.40
CA ARG A 95 -14.14 -6.25 0.04
C ARG A 95 -13.02 -6.90 -0.79
N ARG A 96 -12.41 -7.92 -0.20
CA ARG A 96 -11.24 -8.60 -0.78
C ARG A 96 -11.63 -9.79 -1.65
N THR A 97 -10.97 -9.91 -2.78
CA THR A 97 -10.89 -11.15 -3.57
C THR A 97 -9.49 -11.74 -3.44
N GLN A 98 -9.17 -12.79 -4.19
CA GLN A 98 -7.84 -13.41 -4.15
C GLN A 98 -6.70 -12.40 -4.44
N PHE A 99 -6.92 -11.46 -5.37
CA PHE A 99 -5.88 -10.52 -5.83
C PHE A 99 -6.30 -9.05 -5.76
N SER A 100 -7.56 -8.75 -5.51
CA SER A 100 -8.10 -7.41 -5.69
C SER A 100 -8.88 -6.92 -4.48
N ASP A 101 -8.87 -5.60 -4.31
CA ASP A 101 -9.63 -4.87 -3.32
C ASP A 101 -10.69 -4.00 -4.01
N TYR A 102 -11.91 -4.01 -3.45
CA TYR A 102 -13.04 -3.18 -3.86
C TYR A 102 -13.43 -2.30 -2.70
N PHE A 103 -13.51 -1.01 -2.91
CA PHE A 103 -13.86 -0.04 -1.89
C PHE A 103 -15.37 -0.07 -1.59
N SER A 104 -15.72 0.27 -0.35
CA SER A 104 -17.09 0.47 0.09
C SER A 104 -17.72 1.69 -0.57
N ASP A 105 -19.06 1.68 -0.72
CA ASP A 105 -19.77 2.82 -1.29
C ASP A 105 -19.58 4.08 -0.46
N ALA A 106 -19.50 3.97 0.87
CA ALA A 106 -19.25 5.09 1.77
C ALA A 106 -17.90 5.78 1.48
N THR A 107 -16.82 5.02 1.32
CA THR A 107 -15.50 5.59 0.96
C THR A 107 -15.51 6.16 -0.46
N LEU A 108 -16.21 5.52 -1.39
CA LEU A 108 -16.35 6.02 -2.75
C LEU A 108 -17.09 7.37 -2.81
N GLU A 109 -18.12 7.55 -1.99
CA GLU A 109 -18.84 8.83 -1.88
C GLU A 109 -17.96 9.94 -1.32
N GLU A 110 -17.21 9.66 -0.24
CA GLU A 110 -16.27 10.63 0.32
C GLU A 110 -15.15 10.98 -0.67
N LEU A 111 -14.60 10.02 -1.38
CA LEU A 111 -13.60 10.28 -2.42
C LEU A 111 -14.14 11.18 -3.55
N ARG A 112 -15.39 10.96 -3.99
CA ARG A 112 -16.02 11.80 -5.02
C ARG A 112 -16.24 13.24 -4.56
N LYS A 113 -16.62 13.44 -3.28
CA LYS A 113 -16.78 14.79 -2.70
C LYS A 113 -15.46 15.56 -2.64
N LEU A 114 -14.34 14.87 -2.51
CA LEU A 114 -13.01 15.48 -2.50
C LEU A 114 -12.52 15.87 -3.90
N GLU A 115 -13.15 15.37 -4.96
CA GLU A 115 -12.80 15.62 -6.37
C GLU A 115 -11.28 15.53 -6.66
N PRO A 116 -10.58 14.46 -6.24
CA PRO A 116 -9.13 14.40 -6.37
C PRO A 116 -8.70 14.29 -7.84
N ASP A 117 -7.59 14.92 -8.19
CA ASP A 117 -6.95 14.69 -9.50
C ASP A 117 -6.38 13.28 -9.59
N TYR A 118 -5.72 12.82 -8.55
CA TYR A 118 -5.04 11.53 -8.51
C TYR A 118 -5.31 10.75 -7.22
N LEU A 119 -5.40 9.43 -7.35
CA LEU A 119 -5.21 8.51 -6.24
C LEU A 119 -3.81 7.92 -6.33
N LEU A 120 -2.96 8.14 -5.33
CA LEU A 120 -1.63 7.54 -5.24
C LEU A 120 -1.70 6.26 -4.41
N ARG A 121 -1.55 5.11 -5.05
CA ARG A 121 -1.60 3.81 -4.40
C ARG A 121 -0.21 3.41 -3.87
N LEU A 122 -0.05 3.45 -2.57
CA LEU A 122 1.13 2.95 -1.83
C LEU A 122 0.81 1.70 -1.01
N GLY A 123 -0.46 1.42 -0.81
CA GLY A 123 -1.02 0.23 -0.18
C GLY A 123 -2.16 -0.35 -1.00
N PHE A 124 -2.90 -1.28 -0.39
CA PHE A 124 -3.96 -2.06 -1.04
C PHE A 124 -3.45 -3.01 -2.12
N ARG A 125 -4.24 -4.00 -2.45
CA ARG A 125 -4.00 -4.93 -3.56
C ARG A 125 -4.34 -4.25 -4.89
N ILE A 126 -4.58 -5.04 -5.93
CA ILE A 126 -5.07 -4.52 -7.21
C ILE A 126 -6.44 -3.89 -6.99
N LEU A 127 -6.54 -2.59 -7.19
CA LEU A 127 -7.81 -1.87 -7.09
C LEU A 127 -8.70 -2.23 -8.27
N ARG A 128 -9.99 -2.45 -8.00
CA ARG A 128 -11.02 -2.72 -9.01
C ARG A 128 -12.33 -2.01 -8.70
N GLY A 129 -13.14 -1.84 -9.75
CA GLY A 129 -14.46 -1.24 -9.65
C GLY A 129 -14.42 0.29 -9.62
N PRO A 130 -15.46 0.93 -9.05
CA PRO A 130 -15.68 2.37 -9.15
C PRO A 130 -14.58 3.26 -8.60
N VAL A 131 -13.72 2.76 -7.70
CA VAL A 131 -12.58 3.53 -7.17
C VAL A 131 -11.64 4.04 -8.27
N LEU A 132 -11.52 3.30 -9.39
CA LEU A 132 -10.65 3.68 -10.51
C LEU A 132 -11.11 4.96 -11.22
N SER A 133 -12.37 5.34 -11.06
CA SER A 133 -12.98 6.54 -11.63
C SER A 133 -13.29 7.64 -10.61
N CYS A 134 -12.79 7.50 -9.35
CA CYS A 134 -12.99 8.52 -8.32
C CYS A 134 -12.01 9.70 -8.45
N ALA A 135 -10.98 9.59 -9.27
CA ALA A 135 -10.04 10.67 -9.54
C ALA A 135 -10.09 11.09 -11.00
N SER A 136 -10.04 12.39 -11.26
CA SER A 136 -10.19 12.96 -12.61
C SER A 136 -9.11 12.51 -13.58
N ARG A 137 -7.90 12.24 -13.07
CA ARG A 137 -6.72 11.79 -13.84
C ARG A 137 -6.31 10.34 -13.54
N GLY A 138 -7.03 9.66 -12.62
CA GLY A 138 -6.89 8.23 -12.36
C GLY A 138 -5.98 7.86 -11.20
N VAL A 139 -5.48 6.63 -11.22
CA VAL A 139 -4.72 6.01 -10.13
C VAL A 139 -3.25 5.86 -10.53
N LEU A 140 -2.36 6.44 -9.73
CA LEU A 140 -0.92 6.25 -9.84
C LEU A 140 -0.49 5.09 -8.92
N SER A 141 0.34 4.20 -9.44
CA SER A 141 0.87 3.07 -8.68
C SER A 141 2.31 2.78 -9.08
N PHE A 142 3.14 2.48 -8.09
CA PHE A 142 4.49 1.99 -8.36
C PHE A 142 4.45 0.54 -8.86
N HIS A 143 5.23 0.26 -9.86
CA HIS A 143 5.48 -1.09 -10.35
C HIS A 143 6.97 -1.40 -10.21
N HIS A 144 7.30 -2.48 -9.50
CA HIS A 144 8.69 -2.81 -9.16
C HIS A 144 9.37 -3.75 -10.16
N GLY A 145 8.75 -4.07 -11.26
CA GLY A 145 9.28 -4.94 -12.30
C GLY A 145 9.14 -4.33 -13.68
N ASP A 146 9.86 -4.90 -14.65
CA ASP A 146 9.67 -4.56 -16.06
C ASP A 146 8.28 -5.01 -16.51
N PRO A 147 7.39 -4.08 -16.93
CA PRO A 147 6.05 -4.43 -17.37
C PRO A 147 6.03 -5.26 -18.66
N ALA A 148 7.14 -5.31 -19.41
CA ALA A 148 7.29 -6.16 -20.57
C ALA A 148 7.54 -7.63 -20.19
N GLU A 149 8.22 -7.87 -19.08
CA GLU A 149 8.56 -9.22 -18.60
C GLU A 149 7.60 -9.71 -17.51
N ASN A 150 7.18 -8.84 -16.57
CA ASN A 150 6.39 -9.18 -15.40
C ASN A 150 5.17 -8.28 -15.22
N ARG A 151 4.04 -8.67 -15.78
CA ARG A 151 2.78 -7.90 -15.72
C ARG A 151 1.99 -8.03 -14.41
N GLY A 152 2.63 -8.13 -13.26
CA GLY A 152 1.87 -8.03 -12.02
C GLY A 152 2.23 -8.95 -10.87
N MET A 153 3.34 -9.65 -10.94
CA MET A 153 3.90 -10.35 -9.78
C MET A 153 5.29 -9.78 -9.49
N PRO A 154 5.70 -9.65 -8.20
CA PRO A 154 7.09 -9.43 -7.92
C PRO A 154 7.89 -10.62 -8.47
N SER A 155 8.94 -10.31 -9.20
CA SER A 155 9.93 -11.28 -9.69
C SER A 155 10.58 -12.03 -8.53
#